data_6898210e67cd7614e5d9d5c1d42d5a73
#
_entry.id   6898210e67cd7614e5d9d5c1d42d5a73
#
_cell.length_a   1.000
_cell.length_b   1.000
_cell.length_c   1.000
_cell.angle_alpha   90.00
_cell.angle_beta   90.00
_cell.angle_gamma   90.00
#
_symmetry.space_group_name_H-M   'P 1'
#
loop_
_entity.id
_entity.type
_entity.pdbx_description
1 polymer ?
#
loop_
_entity_poly.entity_id
_entity_poly.type
_entity_poly.pdbx_seq_one_letter_code
_entity_poly.pdbx_strand_id
1 'polypeptide(L)'
;MSILAKYNKAMNDKDEAALRDIIHDDYTFTMHKSGNVLKKDDVVKWAMSGDINRDKVRVIYENDEIGVEHAFVTFNDGNKEAVMAVFKFKDGKVFALETGATPMNK
;
A
#
# COMPACT_ATOMS: atom_id res chain seq x y z
N MET A 1 -16.46 3.57 -7.18
CA MET A 1 -15.04 3.78 -6.85
C MET A 1 -14.35 2.45 -6.72
N SER A 2 -13.21 2.29 -7.37
CA SER A 2 -12.49 1.02 -7.34
C SER A 2 -11.88 0.75 -5.95
N ILE A 3 -11.48 -0.49 -5.71
CA ILE A 3 -10.85 -0.86 -4.43
C ILE A 3 -9.54 -0.08 -4.25
N LEU A 4 -8.71 0.01 -5.30
CA LEU A 4 -7.48 0.79 -5.22
C LEU A 4 -7.74 2.27 -5.01
N ALA A 5 -8.77 2.83 -5.62
CA ALA A 5 -9.11 4.23 -5.42
C ALA A 5 -9.50 4.50 -3.97
N LYS A 6 -10.28 3.60 -3.37
CA LYS A 6 -10.65 3.71 -1.95
C LYS A 6 -9.43 3.59 -1.05
N TYR A 7 -8.57 2.63 -1.34
CA TYR A 7 -7.34 2.40 -0.58
C TYR A 7 -6.44 3.64 -0.63
N ASN A 8 -6.21 4.16 -1.84
CA ASN A 8 -5.33 5.31 -2.02
C ASN A 8 -5.89 6.57 -1.34
N LYS A 9 -7.21 6.76 -1.41
CA LYS A 9 -7.83 7.90 -0.75
C LYS A 9 -7.66 7.79 0.77
N ALA A 10 -7.90 6.61 1.34
CA ALA A 10 -7.74 6.41 2.78
C ALA A 10 -6.30 6.62 3.23
N MET A 11 -5.33 6.17 2.44
CA MET A 11 -3.91 6.37 2.73
C MET A 11 -3.54 7.85 2.68
N ASN A 12 -3.96 8.55 1.62
CA ASN A 12 -3.61 9.95 1.44
C ASN A 12 -4.25 10.84 2.50
N ASP A 13 -5.49 10.54 2.89
CA ASP A 13 -6.22 11.33 3.89
C ASP A 13 -5.86 10.92 5.31
N LYS A 14 -5.07 9.85 5.47
CA LYS A 14 -4.78 9.23 6.77
C LYS A 14 -6.06 8.94 7.54
N ASP A 15 -7.05 8.40 6.81
CA ASP A 15 -8.35 8.05 7.36
C ASP A 15 -8.31 6.61 7.87
N GLU A 16 -8.04 6.45 9.15
CA GLU A 16 -7.87 5.12 9.73
C GLU A 16 -9.12 4.25 9.57
N ALA A 17 -10.30 4.81 9.81
CA ALA A 17 -11.54 4.03 9.72
C ALA A 17 -11.76 3.51 8.29
N ALA A 18 -11.56 4.37 7.28
CA ALA A 18 -11.71 3.97 5.89
C ALA A 18 -10.66 2.94 5.49
N LEU A 19 -9.43 3.11 5.98
CA LEU A 19 -8.35 2.17 5.68
C LEU A 19 -8.64 0.80 6.29
N ARG A 20 -9.09 0.75 7.53
CA ARG A 20 -9.46 -0.52 8.17
C ARG A 20 -10.61 -1.19 7.46
N ASP A 21 -11.56 -0.41 6.92
CA ASP A 21 -12.70 -0.95 6.20
C ASP A 21 -12.31 -1.60 4.88
N ILE A 22 -11.35 -1.02 4.15
CA ILE A 22 -10.96 -1.54 2.84
C ILE A 22 -9.92 -2.67 2.92
N ILE A 23 -9.32 -2.90 4.08
CA ILE A 23 -8.34 -3.95 4.28
C ILE A 23 -9.00 -5.16 4.93
N HIS A 24 -8.84 -6.33 4.31
CA HIS A 24 -9.38 -7.59 4.82
C HIS A 24 -8.72 -7.95 6.16
N ASP A 25 -9.47 -8.59 7.06
CA ASP A 25 -8.96 -8.95 8.40
C ASP A 25 -7.76 -9.91 8.33
N ASP A 26 -7.70 -10.74 7.30
CA ASP A 26 -6.61 -11.71 7.12
C ASP A 26 -5.48 -11.16 6.24
N TYR A 27 -5.44 -9.87 6.05
CA TYR A 27 -4.48 -9.20 5.17
C TYR A 27 -3.03 -9.49 5.55
N THR A 28 -2.20 -9.64 4.52
CA THR A 28 -0.74 -9.71 4.68
C THR A 28 -0.07 -8.78 3.68
N PHE A 29 1.00 -8.14 4.13
CA PHE A 29 1.81 -7.26 3.29
C PHE A 29 3.24 -7.82 3.29
N THR A 30 3.69 -8.31 2.15
CA THR A 30 5.02 -8.87 1.99
C THR A 30 5.93 -7.86 1.29
N MET A 31 6.99 -7.45 1.96
CA MET A 31 8.00 -6.56 1.38
C MET A 31 9.14 -7.41 0.86
N HIS A 32 9.27 -7.49 -0.46
CA HIS A 32 10.29 -8.33 -1.08
C HIS A 32 11.72 -7.87 -0.77
N LYS A 33 11.88 -6.57 -0.58
CA LYS A 33 13.20 -5.99 -0.29
C LYS A 33 13.79 -6.54 1.02
N SER A 34 12.96 -6.69 2.05
CA SER A 34 13.40 -7.12 3.38
C SER A 34 12.98 -8.53 3.74
N GLY A 35 11.98 -9.07 3.05
CA GLY A 35 11.37 -10.35 3.38
C GLY A 35 10.37 -10.27 4.54
N ASN A 36 10.11 -9.07 5.06
CA ASN A 36 9.16 -8.92 6.17
C ASN A 36 7.73 -9.09 5.71
N VAL A 37 6.89 -9.64 6.59
CA VAL A 37 5.45 -9.77 6.37
C VAL A 37 4.73 -9.03 7.48
N LEU A 38 3.89 -8.06 7.12
CA LEU A 38 3.12 -7.28 8.07
C LEU A 38 1.66 -7.69 8.01
N LYS A 39 0.96 -7.52 9.13
CA LYS A 39 -0.48 -7.78 9.23
C LYS A 39 -1.25 -6.47 9.13
N LYS A 40 -2.59 -6.57 9.12
CA LYS A 40 -3.47 -5.41 8.99
C LYS A 40 -3.16 -4.30 10.00
N ASP A 41 -3.07 -4.63 11.28
CA ASP A 41 -2.80 -3.63 12.31
C ASP A 41 -1.45 -2.95 12.13
N ASP A 42 -0.44 -3.70 11.73
CA ASP A 42 0.90 -3.16 11.50
C ASP A 42 0.87 -2.12 10.39
N VAL A 43 0.20 -2.44 9.30
CA VAL A 43 0.13 -1.55 8.13
C VAL A 43 -0.71 -0.31 8.45
N VAL A 44 -1.82 -0.47 9.17
CA VAL A 44 -2.66 0.66 9.53
C VAL A 44 -1.90 1.62 10.44
N LYS A 45 -1.20 1.11 11.44
CA LYS A 45 -0.40 1.94 12.34
C LYS A 45 0.71 2.67 11.58
N TRP A 46 1.38 1.97 10.68
CA TRP A 46 2.46 2.56 9.89
C TRP A 46 1.91 3.68 8.99
N ALA A 47 0.78 3.42 8.33
CA ALA A 47 0.15 4.42 7.46
C ALA A 47 -0.26 5.67 8.23
N MET A 48 -0.72 5.51 9.47
CA MET A 48 -1.15 6.64 10.30
C MET A 48 0.02 7.40 10.92
N SER A 49 1.21 6.80 10.96
CA SER A 49 2.38 7.40 11.60
C SER A 49 2.93 8.64 10.88
N GLY A 50 2.59 8.79 9.61
CA GLY A 50 3.14 9.89 8.81
C GLY A 50 4.53 9.61 8.25
N ASP A 51 5.06 8.40 8.44
CA ASP A 51 6.38 8.02 7.92
C ASP A 51 6.40 7.84 6.41
N ILE A 52 5.24 7.54 5.82
CA ILE A 52 5.15 7.23 4.40
C ILE A 52 4.53 8.41 3.66
N ASN A 53 5.25 8.93 2.67
CA ASN A 53 4.72 9.94 1.76
C ASN A 53 4.79 9.38 0.34
N ARG A 54 3.63 9.20 -0.27
CA ARG A 54 3.52 8.61 -1.61
C ARG A 54 3.30 9.69 -2.64
N ASP A 55 4.02 9.59 -3.75
CA ASP A 55 3.95 10.58 -4.81
C ASP A 55 3.84 9.89 -6.16
N LYS A 56 3.19 10.53 -7.10
CA LYS A 56 3.03 10.04 -8.47
C LYS A 56 2.47 8.63 -8.51
N VAL A 57 1.48 8.37 -7.66
CA VAL A 57 0.80 7.08 -7.64
C VAL A 57 0.03 6.88 -8.94
N ARG A 58 0.27 5.75 -9.60
CA ARG A 58 -0.48 5.42 -10.81
C ARG A 58 -0.88 3.96 -10.80
N VAL A 59 -2.14 3.73 -11.14
CA VAL A 59 -2.67 2.39 -11.26
C VAL A 59 -2.34 1.89 -12.68
N ILE A 60 -1.61 0.78 -12.75
CA ILE A 60 -1.20 0.20 -14.03
C ILE A 60 -2.28 -0.74 -14.55
N TYR A 61 -2.91 -1.49 -13.65
CA TYR A 61 -3.94 -2.45 -13.99
C TYR A 61 -4.80 -2.74 -12.77
N GLU A 62 -6.08 -2.94 -12.98
CA GLU A 62 -6.98 -3.35 -11.90
C GLU A 62 -8.17 -4.12 -12.45
N ASN A 63 -8.51 -5.23 -11.79
CA ASN A 63 -9.77 -5.94 -12.01
C ASN A 63 -10.32 -6.34 -10.65
N ASP A 64 -11.30 -7.24 -10.61
CA ASP A 64 -11.95 -7.62 -9.34
C ASP A 64 -11.05 -8.46 -8.43
N GLU A 65 -9.96 -9.00 -8.93
CA GLU A 65 -9.09 -9.91 -8.21
C GLU A 65 -7.71 -9.35 -7.92
N ILE A 66 -7.19 -8.50 -8.81
CA ILE A 66 -5.81 -8.02 -8.75
C ILE A 66 -5.75 -6.54 -9.10
N GLY A 67 -4.90 -5.81 -8.38
CA GLY A 67 -4.53 -4.46 -8.74
C GLY A 67 -3.02 -4.32 -8.77
N VAL A 68 -2.50 -3.55 -9.72
CA VAL A 68 -1.08 -3.25 -9.84
C VAL A 68 -0.91 -1.75 -9.90
N GLU A 69 -0.06 -1.21 -9.05
CA GLU A 69 0.22 0.21 -9.09
C GLU A 69 1.70 0.48 -8.86
N HIS A 70 2.13 1.66 -9.23
CA HIS A 70 3.49 2.14 -9.01
C HIS A 70 3.42 3.48 -8.29
N ALA A 71 4.30 3.69 -7.34
CA ALA A 71 4.40 4.96 -6.62
C ALA A 71 5.85 5.23 -6.24
N PHE A 72 6.16 6.50 -6.04
CA PHE A 72 7.41 6.89 -5.41
C PHE A 72 7.12 7.17 -3.95
N VAL A 73 7.94 6.61 -3.08
CA VAL A 73 7.71 6.70 -1.63
C VAL A 73 8.90 7.40 -1.00
N THR A 74 8.62 8.39 -0.16
CA THR A 74 9.62 9.07 0.65
C THR A 74 9.34 8.76 2.11
N PHE A 75 10.38 8.38 2.83
CA PHE A 75 10.28 8.09 4.26
C PHE A 75 10.81 9.29 5.07
N ASN A 76 10.48 9.33 6.36
CA ASN A 76 10.87 10.45 7.22
C ASN A 76 12.39 10.62 7.35
N ASP A 77 13.15 9.56 7.15
CA ASP A 77 14.62 9.64 7.19
C ASP A 77 15.22 10.17 5.89
N GLY A 78 14.40 10.55 4.93
CA GLY A 78 14.84 11.10 3.66
C GLY A 78 15.07 10.06 2.56
N ASN A 79 14.97 8.78 2.87
CA ASN A 79 15.11 7.74 1.85
C ASN A 79 13.94 7.76 0.89
N LYS A 80 14.24 7.50 -0.38
CA LYS A 80 13.22 7.39 -1.43
C LYS A 80 13.31 6.05 -2.10
N GLU A 81 12.16 5.52 -2.50
CA GLU A 81 12.08 4.25 -3.22
C GLU A 81 11.05 4.33 -4.34
N ALA A 82 11.36 3.66 -5.45
CA ALA A 82 10.38 3.42 -6.50
C ALA A 82 9.74 2.06 -6.18
N VAL A 83 8.43 2.05 -5.95
CA VAL A 83 7.73 0.86 -5.44
C VAL A 83 6.72 0.36 -6.45
N MET A 84 6.87 -0.90 -6.85
CA MET A 84 5.87 -1.62 -7.63
C MET A 84 5.05 -2.47 -6.66
N ALA A 85 3.75 -2.30 -6.66
CA ALA A 85 2.87 -2.98 -5.73
C ALA A 85 1.85 -3.83 -6.46
N VAL A 86 1.69 -5.07 -6.00
CA VAL A 86 0.67 -5.98 -6.51
C VAL A 86 -0.30 -6.27 -5.37
N PHE A 87 -1.56 -5.91 -5.60
CA PHE A 87 -2.63 -6.10 -4.62
C PHE A 87 -3.49 -7.29 -5.04
N LYS A 88 -3.86 -8.13 -4.08
CA LYS A 88 -4.86 -9.16 -4.30
C LYS A 88 -6.10 -8.81 -3.50
N PHE A 89 -7.26 -8.95 -4.13
CA PHE A 89 -8.53 -8.60 -3.51
C PHE A 89 -9.33 -9.84 -3.16
N LYS A 90 -10.06 -9.75 -2.05
CA LYS A 90 -10.98 -10.80 -1.61
C LYS A 90 -12.15 -10.12 -0.89
N ASP A 91 -13.37 -10.54 -1.22
CA ASP A 91 -14.58 -9.99 -0.59
C ASP A 91 -14.66 -8.46 -0.72
N GLY A 92 -14.18 -7.92 -1.85
CA GLY A 92 -14.20 -6.48 -2.10
C GLY A 92 -13.19 -5.69 -1.31
N LYS A 93 -12.20 -6.36 -0.70
CA LYS A 93 -11.20 -5.72 0.15
C LYS A 93 -9.80 -6.13 -0.28
N VAL A 94 -8.81 -5.34 0.14
CA VAL A 94 -7.40 -5.67 -0.08
C VAL A 94 -7.04 -6.83 0.85
N PHE A 95 -6.73 -7.98 0.28
CA PHE A 95 -6.44 -9.19 1.02
C PHE A 95 -4.94 -9.44 1.17
N ALA A 96 -4.16 -9.12 0.15
CA ALA A 96 -2.72 -9.29 0.19
C ALA A 96 -2.06 -8.21 -0.65
N LEU A 97 -0.87 -7.80 -0.23
CA LEU A 97 -0.07 -6.82 -0.94
C LEU A 97 1.36 -7.32 -0.98
N GLU A 98 1.98 -7.26 -2.15
CA GLU A 98 3.39 -7.55 -2.31
C GLU A 98 4.05 -6.38 -3.00
N THR A 99 5.21 -5.97 -2.50
CA THR A 99 5.93 -4.85 -3.11
C THR A 99 7.36 -5.23 -3.46
N GLY A 100 7.79 -4.73 -4.63
CA GLY A 100 9.19 -4.68 -4.96
C GLY A 100 9.62 -3.22 -4.92
N ALA A 101 10.67 -2.91 -4.19
CA ALA A 101 11.12 -1.55 -4.00
C ALA A 101 12.56 -1.39 -4.49
N THR A 102 12.78 -0.33 -5.25
CA THR A 102 14.12 0.02 -5.74
C THR A 102 14.56 1.31 -5.06
N PRO A 103 15.64 1.28 -4.28
CA PRO A 103 16.14 2.51 -3.65
C PRO A 103 16.55 3.53 -4.71
N MET A 104 16.20 4.80 -4.45
CA MET A 104 16.54 5.90 -5.33
C MET A 104 17.57 6.77 -4.62
N ASN A 105 18.76 6.82 -5.15
CA ASN A 105 19.82 7.66 -4.60
C ASN A 105 19.74 9.02 -5.26
N LYS A 106 18.91 9.82 -4.63
CA LYS A 106 18.73 11.16 -5.08
C LYS A 106 19.16 11.48 -6.43
#